data_ff5025c35986a8a9ba85be7d5f6665e5
#
_entry.id   ff5025c35986a8a9ba85be7d5f6665e5
#
_cell.length_a   1.000
_cell.length_b   1.000
_cell.length_c   1.000
_cell.angle_alpha   90.00
_cell.angle_beta   90.00
_cell.angle_gamma   90.00
#
_symmetry.space_group_name_H-M   'P 1'
#
loop_
_entity.id
_entity.type
_entity.pdbx_description
1 polymer ?
#
loop_
_entity_poly.entity_id
_entity_poly.type
_entity_poly.pdbx_seq_one_letter_code
_entity_poly.pdbx_strand_id
1 'polypeptide(L)'
;MRALLPTNMAERIKPMSIANRPYASSQPSRPIFELARFILWIIFPLLVGIVLAALLVPAPQVGVIRFQDVIWSESAANLSLLLDRARDDPNIRAVVLEIDSPGGEVTATEELYYRLLELRQIKPLVVTIDSMAASGGYYMAAAGDYIFAKPASTVGNIGVISFLPSTDQQRFVDEDYVSTGPFKFSGGSRGDYMRQIELIKLGFLEAVFAQRKTKLNAGRQTLSSGEVFLGLQALRLGLVDELGANSESVQKAADMAQLLHYHTVDVNSLVYGDEPSLAEEGPYARLEKALAHGDPAWRQGFFYLYIEPEKRRQ
;
A
#
# COMPACT_ATOMS: atom_id res chain seq x y z
N MET A 1 -35.25 74.35 101.66
CA MET A 1 -34.14 75.28 101.99
C MET A 1 -33.14 75.34 100.90
N ARG A 2 -32.98 76.45 100.29
CA ARG A 2 -31.89 77.04 99.53
C ARG A 2 -31.16 76.12 98.48
N ALA A 3 -31.38 76.36 97.24
CA ALA A 3 -30.78 77.40 96.38
C ALA A 3 -29.36 77.08 96.01
N LEU A 4 -29.09 76.95 94.72
CA LEU A 4 -28.39 77.89 93.93
C LEU A 4 -27.99 77.34 92.58
N LEU A 5 -28.42 78.00 91.56
CA LEU A 5 -27.82 78.11 90.24
C LEU A 5 -26.48 78.80 90.35
N PRO A 6 -25.63 78.95 89.33
CA PRO A 6 -25.83 78.95 87.89
C PRO A 6 -24.57 78.60 86.99
N THR A 7 -24.83 78.66 85.66
CA THR A 7 -23.97 79.20 84.62
C THR A 7 -22.71 78.36 84.18
N ASN A 8 -22.57 77.98 83.04
CA ASN A 8 -22.27 78.79 81.86
C ASN A 8 -22.21 78.00 80.56
N MET A 9 -22.87 78.52 79.62
CA MET A 9 -22.97 78.02 78.27
C MET A 9 -21.82 78.60 77.47
N ALA A 10 -21.02 77.74 76.90
CA ALA A 10 -20.21 78.11 75.77
C ALA A 10 -19.80 76.79 74.98
N GLU A 11 -20.78 76.32 74.28
CA GLU A 11 -20.46 75.25 73.27
C GLU A 11 -19.65 75.80 72.13
N ARG A 12 -18.42 75.32 72.02
CA ARG A 12 -17.58 75.61 70.89
C ARG A 12 -18.08 74.76 69.69
N ILE A 13 -18.61 75.37 68.69
CA ILE A 13 -18.88 74.78 67.39
C ILE A 13 -17.50 74.50 66.77
N LYS A 14 -17.13 73.21 66.62
CA LYS A 14 -15.94 72.80 65.82
C LYS A 14 -16.34 72.85 64.34
N PRO A 15 -15.52 73.50 63.48
CA PRO A 15 -15.80 73.45 62.07
C PRO A 15 -15.60 72.02 61.54
N MET A 16 -16.55 71.57 60.77
CA MET A 16 -16.55 70.27 60.10
C MET A 16 -15.48 70.31 58.99
N SER A 17 -14.36 69.63 59.23
CA SER A 17 -13.33 69.41 58.21
C SER A 17 -13.91 68.62 57.10
N ILE A 18 -14.07 69.23 55.92
CA ILE A 18 -14.34 68.58 54.69
C ILE A 18 -13.07 67.79 54.33
N ALA A 19 -13.01 66.50 54.75
CA ALA A 19 -11.93 65.63 54.35
C ALA A 19 -12.04 65.42 52.80
N ASN A 20 -11.06 65.97 52.09
CA ASN A 20 -10.80 65.64 50.69
C ASN A 20 -10.66 64.13 50.59
N ARG A 21 -11.70 63.47 50.11
CA ARG A 21 -11.54 62.08 49.65
C ARG A 21 -10.68 62.12 48.39
N PRO A 22 -9.52 61.45 48.38
CA PRO A 22 -8.75 61.35 47.13
C PRO A 22 -9.65 60.64 46.12
N TYR A 23 -9.81 61.24 44.96
CA TYR A 23 -10.38 60.63 43.78
C TYR A 23 -9.62 59.33 43.54
N ALA A 24 -10.25 58.20 43.77
CA ALA A 24 -9.69 56.94 43.36
C ALA A 24 -9.58 56.96 41.81
N SER A 25 -8.38 57.17 41.32
CA SER A 25 -8.09 56.98 39.91
C SER A 25 -8.44 55.55 39.58
N SER A 26 -9.50 55.36 38.80
CA SER A 26 -9.84 54.09 38.22
C SER A 26 -8.64 53.65 37.37
N GLN A 27 -7.81 52.77 37.92
CA GLN A 27 -6.78 52.13 37.09
C GLN A 27 -7.49 51.41 35.94
N PRO A 28 -7.02 51.57 34.72
CA PRO A 28 -7.61 50.89 33.59
C PRO A 28 -7.56 49.40 33.84
N SER A 29 -8.71 48.80 33.62
CA SER A 29 -9.05 47.43 33.88
C SER A 29 -7.92 46.41 33.56
N ARG A 30 -7.37 45.79 34.61
CA ARG A 30 -6.41 44.69 34.55
C ARG A 30 -6.77 43.58 33.56
N PRO A 31 -8.06 43.25 33.23
CA PRO A 31 -8.41 42.17 32.31
C PRO A 31 -7.91 42.38 30.88
N ILE A 32 -7.83 43.60 30.35
CA ILE A 32 -7.36 43.84 28.98
C ILE A 32 -5.85 43.62 28.88
N PHE A 33 -5.10 44.01 29.90
CA PHE A 33 -3.64 43.82 29.95
C PHE A 33 -3.28 42.32 30.11
N GLU A 34 -4.02 41.58 30.92
CA GLU A 34 -3.82 40.13 31.08
C GLU A 34 -4.21 39.38 29.82
N LEU A 35 -5.30 39.77 29.15
CA LEU A 35 -5.70 39.22 27.87
C LEU A 35 -4.65 39.49 26.80
N ALA A 36 -4.12 40.69 26.72
CA ALA A 36 -3.06 41.01 25.78
C ALA A 36 -1.76 40.21 26.03
N ARG A 37 -1.40 40.03 27.32
CA ARG A 37 -0.27 39.14 27.70
C ARG A 37 -0.52 37.69 27.32
N PHE A 38 -1.71 37.18 27.55
CA PHE A 38 -2.08 35.82 27.18
C PHE A 38 -1.99 35.62 25.66
N ILE A 39 -2.52 36.54 24.87
CA ILE A 39 -2.41 36.52 23.40
C ILE A 39 -0.96 36.57 22.98
N LEU A 40 -0.17 37.48 23.52
CA LEU A 40 1.23 37.64 23.12
C LEU A 40 2.12 36.44 23.50
N TRP A 41 1.97 35.92 24.70
CA TRP A 41 2.87 34.90 25.24
C TRP A 41 2.43 33.44 24.97
N ILE A 42 1.17 33.20 24.66
CA ILE A 42 0.64 31.86 24.43
C ILE A 42 0.12 31.71 23.01
N ILE A 43 -0.80 32.56 22.56
CA ILE A 43 -1.43 32.43 21.26
C ILE A 43 -0.46 32.71 20.11
N PHE A 44 0.35 33.80 20.25
CA PHE A 44 1.29 34.16 19.20
C PHE A 44 2.39 33.10 18.96
N PRO A 45 3.09 32.58 19.98
CA PRO A 45 4.05 31.49 19.76
C PRO A 45 3.39 30.22 19.24
N LEU A 46 2.17 29.93 19.68
CA LEU A 46 1.40 28.76 19.19
C LEU A 46 1.09 28.90 17.69
N LEU A 47 0.62 30.08 17.26
CA LEU A 47 0.34 30.35 15.84
C LEU A 47 1.64 30.31 15.01
N VAL A 48 2.72 30.90 15.51
CA VAL A 48 4.02 30.84 14.86
C VAL A 48 4.49 29.38 14.75
N GLY A 49 4.34 28.60 15.80
CA GLY A 49 4.67 27.18 15.80
C GLY A 49 3.86 26.38 14.79
N ILE A 50 2.56 26.64 14.68
CA ILE A 50 1.67 26.02 13.68
C ILE A 50 2.11 26.41 12.26
N VAL A 51 2.38 27.69 12.02
CA VAL A 51 2.84 28.17 10.71
C VAL A 51 4.19 27.57 10.34
N LEU A 52 5.13 27.55 11.28
CA LEU A 52 6.44 26.92 11.06
C LEU A 52 6.31 25.41 10.81
N ALA A 53 5.46 24.72 11.57
CA ALA A 53 5.19 23.31 11.34
C ALA A 53 4.59 23.05 9.95
N ALA A 54 3.63 23.88 9.52
CA ALA A 54 3.01 23.78 8.19
C ALA A 54 3.99 24.08 7.04
N LEU A 55 5.02 24.90 7.28
CA LEU A 55 6.02 25.26 6.28
C LEU A 55 7.22 24.29 6.25
N LEU A 56 7.59 23.71 7.40
CA LEU A 56 8.80 22.91 7.54
C LEU A 56 8.54 21.40 7.53
N VAL A 57 7.33 20.97 7.88
CA VAL A 57 6.94 19.55 7.84
C VAL A 57 6.37 19.22 6.46
N PRO A 58 7.03 18.35 5.67
CA PRO A 58 6.52 17.94 4.38
C PRO A 58 5.11 17.35 4.52
N ALA A 59 4.22 17.67 3.57
CA ALA A 59 2.90 17.06 3.55
C ALA A 59 3.03 15.53 3.37
N PRO A 60 2.23 14.74 4.08
CA PRO A 60 2.24 13.29 3.93
C PRO A 60 1.83 12.90 2.51
N GLN A 61 2.37 11.78 2.05
CA GLN A 61 2.21 11.31 0.68
C GLN A 61 1.56 9.93 0.64
N VAL A 62 0.80 9.69 -0.42
CA VAL A 62 0.39 8.36 -0.87
C VAL A 62 1.29 7.99 -2.03
N GLY A 63 2.11 6.96 -1.84
CA GLY A 63 2.99 6.44 -2.88
C GLY A 63 2.23 5.54 -3.84
N VAL A 64 2.32 5.80 -5.14
CA VAL A 64 1.76 4.94 -6.18
C VAL A 64 2.90 4.19 -6.85
N ILE A 65 2.81 2.88 -6.86
CA ILE A 65 3.73 1.97 -7.54
C ILE A 65 2.98 1.31 -8.69
N ARG A 66 3.50 1.37 -9.90
CA ARG A 66 2.95 0.69 -11.07
C ARG A 66 3.78 -0.53 -11.43
N PHE A 67 3.11 -1.67 -11.50
CA PHE A 67 3.70 -2.92 -11.96
C PHE A 67 2.90 -3.45 -13.16
N GLN A 68 3.48 -3.30 -14.34
CA GLN A 68 2.87 -3.65 -15.63
C GLN A 68 3.81 -4.58 -16.41
N ASP A 69 4.03 -5.77 -15.86
CA ASP A 69 4.98 -6.72 -16.44
C ASP A 69 4.62 -8.17 -16.09
N VAL A 70 5.29 -9.10 -16.79
CA VAL A 70 5.40 -10.49 -16.37
C VAL A 70 6.36 -10.58 -15.18
N ILE A 71 6.06 -11.44 -14.23
CA ILE A 71 6.89 -11.60 -13.03
C ILE A 71 8.08 -12.50 -13.34
N TRP A 72 9.24 -11.87 -13.54
CA TRP A 72 10.55 -12.51 -13.67
C TRP A 72 11.43 -12.09 -12.51
N SER A 73 12.55 -12.78 -12.35
CA SER A 73 13.55 -12.38 -11.37
C SER A 73 13.98 -10.91 -11.50
N GLU A 74 14.11 -10.38 -12.74
CA GLU A 74 14.48 -8.99 -12.98
C GLU A 74 13.35 -8.03 -12.61
N SER A 75 12.13 -8.24 -13.11
CA SER A 75 10.98 -7.38 -12.80
C SER A 75 10.63 -7.42 -11.31
N ALA A 76 10.82 -8.58 -10.66
CA ALA A 76 10.66 -8.73 -9.22
C ALA A 76 11.72 -7.96 -8.43
N ALA A 77 12.96 -7.95 -8.88
CA ALA A 77 14.02 -7.14 -8.27
C ALA A 77 13.70 -5.65 -8.38
N ASN A 78 13.23 -5.20 -9.55
CA ASN A 78 12.83 -3.81 -9.79
C ASN A 78 11.66 -3.40 -8.88
N LEU A 79 10.59 -4.23 -8.81
CA LEU A 79 9.49 -3.95 -7.90
C LEU A 79 9.94 -3.93 -6.44
N SER A 80 10.86 -4.83 -6.05
CA SER A 80 11.42 -4.86 -4.69
C SER A 80 12.10 -3.54 -4.32
N LEU A 81 12.86 -2.92 -5.23
CA LEU A 81 13.47 -1.60 -5.01
C LEU A 81 12.41 -0.51 -4.79
N LEU A 82 11.30 -0.55 -5.53
CA LEU A 82 10.19 0.39 -5.35
C LEU A 82 9.51 0.19 -4.00
N LEU A 83 9.29 -1.07 -3.58
CA LEU A 83 8.71 -1.38 -2.27
C LEU A 83 9.62 -0.92 -1.13
N ASP A 84 10.93 -1.14 -1.24
CA ASP A 84 11.91 -0.66 -0.26
C ASP A 84 11.90 0.86 -0.19
N ARG A 85 11.90 1.56 -1.33
CA ARG A 85 11.78 3.01 -1.37
C ARG A 85 10.50 3.51 -0.70
N ALA A 86 9.36 2.89 -1.01
CA ALA A 86 8.09 3.26 -0.42
C ALA A 86 8.04 2.95 1.09
N ARG A 87 8.68 1.86 1.54
CA ARG A 87 8.77 1.49 2.96
C ARG A 87 9.60 2.49 3.74
N ASP A 88 10.78 2.84 3.23
CA ASP A 88 11.80 3.59 3.97
C ASP A 88 11.57 5.11 3.96
N ASP A 89 10.79 5.65 3.02
CA ASP A 89 10.47 7.08 2.98
C ASP A 89 9.40 7.43 4.03
N PRO A 90 9.75 8.24 5.06
CA PRO A 90 8.83 8.61 6.13
C PRO A 90 7.68 9.51 5.67
N ASN A 91 7.79 10.18 4.51
CA ASN A 91 6.74 11.01 3.95
C ASN A 91 5.64 10.18 3.29
N ILE A 92 5.98 9.00 2.76
CA ILE A 92 5.01 8.05 2.21
C ILE A 92 4.33 7.35 3.38
N ARG A 93 3.03 7.59 3.56
CA ARG A 93 2.24 7.09 4.69
C ARG A 93 1.32 5.93 4.32
N ALA A 94 1.02 5.76 3.04
CA ALA A 94 0.27 4.65 2.48
C ALA A 94 0.77 4.36 1.07
N VAL A 95 0.54 3.14 0.59
CA VAL A 95 0.98 2.70 -0.73
C VAL A 95 -0.21 2.18 -1.52
N VAL A 96 -0.29 2.56 -2.78
CA VAL A 96 -1.15 1.97 -3.79
C VAL A 96 -0.28 1.21 -4.77
N LEU A 97 -0.57 -0.07 -4.96
CA LEU A 97 0.06 -0.91 -5.98
C LEU A 97 -0.92 -1.13 -7.13
N GLU A 98 -0.62 -0.53 -8.27
CA GLU A 98 -1.36 -0.73 -9.53
C GLU A 98 -0.78 -1.93 -10.26
N ILE A 99 -1.60 -2.97 -10.47
CA ILE A 99 -1.17 -4.23 -11.08
C ILE A 99 -1.82 -4.40 -12.45
N ASP A 100 -1.00 -4.67 -13.46
CA ASP A 100 -1.40 -5.23 -14.76
C ASP A 100 -0.43 -6.35 -15.13
N SER A 101 -0.73 -7.58 -14.68
CA SER A 101 0.21 -8.70 -14.79
C SER A 101 -0.50 -10.04 -15.03
N PRO A 102 -0.03 -10.83 -16.00
CA PRO A 102 -0.48 -12.21 -16.23
C PRO A 102 0.12 -13.21 -15.21
N GLY A 103 1.00 -12.76 -14.32
CA GLY A 103 1.79 -13.60 -13.43
C GLY A 103 3.20 -13.86 -13.95
N GLY A 104 3.80 -14.98 -13.56
CA GLY A 104 5.16 -15.34 -13.98
C GLY A 104 5.79 -16.44 -13.13
N GLU A 105 7.08 -16.30 -12.87
CA GLU A 105 7.88 -17.27 -12.12
C GLU A 105 7.39 -17.44 -10.67
N VAL A 106 7.27 -18.67 -10.21
CA VAL A 106 6.72 -19.00 -8.87
C VAL A 106 7.54 -18.34 -7.77
N THR A 107 8.85 -18.56 -7.75
CA THR A 107 9.72 -18.10 -6.66
C THR A 107 9.82 -16.57 -6.61
N ALA A 108 9.87 -15.92 -7.76
CA ALA A 108 9.84 -14.46 -7.84
C ALA A 108 8.50 -13.88 -7.34
N THR A 109 7.39 -14.54 -7.68
CA THR A 109 6.05 -14.16 -7.20
C THR A 109 5.92 -14.31 -5.68
N GLU A 110 6.41 -15.41 -5.12
CA GLU A 110 6.39 -15.66 -3.68
C GLU A 110 7.25 -14.65 -2.92
N GLU A 111 8.43 -14.30 -3.43
CA GLU A 111 9.27 -13.25 -2.86
C GLU A 111 8.52 -11.91 -2.79
N LEU A 112 7.90 -11.50 -3.90
CA LEU A 112 7.11 -10.27 -3.94
C LEU A 112 5.91 -10.29 -2.98
N TYR A 113 5.22 -11.42 -2.89
CA TYR A 113 4.12 -11.58 -1.95
C TYR A 113 4.57 -11.38 -0.50
N TYR A 114 5.68 -11.97 -0.09
CA TYR A 114 6.21 -11.78 1.27
C TYR A 114 6.64 -10.33 1.52
N ARG A 115 7.30 -9.68 0.57
CA ARG A 115 7.66 -8.26 0.68
C ARG A 115 6.45 -7.34 0.79
N LEU A 116 5.38 -7.63 0.06
CA LEU A 116 4.11 -6.90 0.17
C LEU A 116 3.46 -7.10 1.55
N LEU A 117 3.52 -8.32 2.10
CA LEU A 117 3.06 -8.57 3.47
C LEU A 117 3.88 -7.82 4.52
N GLU A 118 5.19 -7.71 4.35
CA GLU A 118 6.06 -6.91 5.23
C GLU A 118 5.71 -5.42 5.15
N LEU A 119 5.58 -4.87 3.94
CA LEU A 119 5.19 -3.48 3.72
C LEU A 119 3.84 -3.18 4.38
N ARG A 120 2.87 -4.05 4.23
CA ARG A 120 1.53 -3.92 4.79
C ARG A 120 1.52 -3.84 6.33
N GLN A 121 2.48 -4.44 7.01
CA GLN A 121 2.61 -4.34 8.47
C GLN A 121 3.03 -2.93 8.94
N ILE A 122 3.62 -2.14 8.05
CA ILE A 122 4.18 -0.83 8.35
C ILE A 122 3.30 0.29 7.80
N LYS A 123 2.76 0.12 6.60
CA LYS A 123 1.96 1.12 5.89
C LYS A 123 0.74 0.45 5.25
N PRO A 124 -0.44 1.08 5.27
CA PRO A 124 -1.60 0.58 4.53
C PRO A 124 -1.24 0.34 3.06
N LEU A 125 -1.59 -0.85 2.56
CA LEU A 125 -1.35 -1.27 1.19
C LEU A 125 -2.69 -1.51 0.48
N VAL A 126 -3.03 -0.63 -0.43
CA VAL A 126 -4.19 -0.80 -1.32
C VAL A 126 -3.69 -1.29 -2.68
N VAL A 127 -4.34 -2.31 -3.21
CA VAL A 127 -4.07 -2.82 -4.55
C VAL A 127 -5.19 -2.40 -5.48
N THR A 128 -4.85 -1.96 -6.68
CA THR A 128 -5.81 -1.76 -7.77
C THR A 128 -5.41 -2.60 -8.97
N ILE A 129 -6.37 -3.32 -9.50
CA ILE A 129 -6.17 -4.18 -10.68
C ILE A 129 -6.62 -3.38 -11.89
N ASP A 130 -5.66 -3.08 -12.76
CA ASP A 130 -5.93 -2.36 -14.01
C ASP A 130 -6.64 -3.26 -15.02
N SER A 131 -5.92 -3.80 -16.00
CA SER A 131 -6.49 -4.72 -16.96
C SER A 131 -6.54 -6.13 -16.39
N MET A 132 -5.48 -6.51 -15.66
CA MET A 132 -5.30 -7.89 -15.21
C MET A 132 -4.50 -8.02 -13.92
N ALA A 133 -4.97 -8.93 -13.06
CA ALA A 133 -4.14 -9.61 -12.06
C ALA A 133 -4.49 -11.10 -12.11
N ALA A 134 -3.79 -11.83 -12.96
CA ALA A 134 -4.01 -13.24 -13.14
C ALA A 134 -2.83 -14.05 -12.58
N SER A 135 -3.11 -15.23 -12.05
CA SER A 135 -2.12 -16.18 -11.56
C SER A 135 -1.15 -15.53 -10.56
N GLY A 136 0.16 -15.45 -10.81
CA GLY A 136 1.11 -14.75 -9.94
C GLY A 136 0.74 -13.28 -9.67
N GLY A 137 0.14 -12.58 -10.64
CA GLY A 137 -0.37 -11.24 -10.46
C GLY A 137 -1.46 -11.16 -9.38
N TYR A 138 -2.36 -12.15 -9.35
CA TYR A 138 -3.36 -12.23 -8.29
C TYR A 138 -2.77 -12.70 -6.95
N TYR A 139 -1.73 -13.55 -7.00
CA TYR A 139 -1.03 -13.94 -5.78
C TYR A 139 -0.46 -12.71 -5.06
N MET A 140 0.19 -11.79 -5.80
CA MET A 140 0.64 -10.52 -5.25
C MET A 140 -0.53 -9.65 -4.77
N ALA A 141 -1.59 -9.53 -5.59
CA ALA A 141 -2.75 -8.71 -5.26
C ALA A 141 -3.40 -9.15 -3.95
N ALA A 142 -3.42 -10.45 -3.66
CA ALA A 142 -3.98 -10.99 -2.42
C ALA A 142 -3.26 -10.49 -1.16
N ALA A 143 -2.02 -10.01 -1.26
CA ALA A 143 -1.28 -9.43 -0.14
C ALA A 143 -1.83 -8.06 0.31
N GLY A 144 -2.65 -7.38 -0.49
CA GLY A 144 -3.22 -6.07 -0.15
C GLY A 144 -4.19 -6.11 1.03
N ASP A 145 -4.25 -5.02 1.79
CA ASP A 145 -5.28 -4.80 2.81
C ASP A 145 -6.65 -4.62 2.18
N TYR A 146 -6.67 -3.95 1.02
CA TYR A 146 -7.86 -3.67 0.23
C TYR A 146 -7.55 -3.77 -1.26
N ILE A 147 -8.46 -4.39 -2.02
CA ILE A 147 -8.25 -4.68 -3.43
C ILE A 147 -9.39 -4.10 -4.25
N PHE A 148 -9.06 -3.19 -5.16
CA PHE A 148 -9.95 -2.68 -6.19
C PHE A 148 -9.75 -3.42 -7.50
N ALA A 149 -10.81 -3.51 -8.29
CA ALA A 149 -10.75 -3.91 -9.69
C ALA A 149 -11.72 -3.09 -10.54
N LYS A 150 -11.46 -2.97 -11.82
CA LYS A 150 -12.46 -2.47 -12.77
C LYS A 150 -13.45 -3.59 -13.11
N PRO A 151 -14.70 -3.30 -13.47
CA PRO A 151 -15.70 -4.34 -13.76
C PRO A 151 -15.24 -5.40 -14.78
N ALA A 152 -14.41 -4.98 -15.76
CA ALA A 152 -13.89 -5.82 -16.83
C ALA A 152 -12.48 -6.34 -16.59
N SER A 153 -11.82 -6.00 -15.47
CA SER A 153 -10.48 -6.52 -15.15
C SER A 153 -10.49 -8.04 -15.09
N THR A 154 -9.44 -8.68 -15.57
CA THR A 154 -9.23 -10.12 -15.47
C THR A 154 -8.57 -10.48 -14.14
N VAL A 155 -9.21 -11.33 -13.33
CA VAL A 155 -8.78 -11.63 -11.95
C VAL A 155 -8.77 -13.14 -11.72
N GLY A 156 -7.84 -13.63 -10.91
CA GLY A 156 -7.85 -15.04 -10.47
C GLY A 156 -6.85 -15.90 -11.21
N ASN A 157 -7.30 -16.93 -11.94
CA ASN A 157 -6.44 -17.94 -12.59
C ASN A 157 -5.50 -18.63 -11.60
N ILE A 158 -6.05 -19.08 -10.45
CA ILE A 158 -5.27 -19.69 -9.37
C ILE A 158 -4.84 -21.10 -9.80
N GLY A 159 -3.59 -21.23 -10.17
CA GLY A 159 -3.03 -22.49 -10.69
C GLY A 159 -1.55 -22.35 -11.00
N VAL A 160 -0.94 -23.45 -11.43
CA VAL A 160 0.48 -23.56 -11.76
C VAL A 160 0.63 -24.27 -13.08
N ILE A 161 1.51 -23.80 -13.92
CA ILE A 161 1.98 -24.52 -15.11
C ILE A 161 3.44 -24.88 -14.97
N SER A 162 3.87 -25.96 -15.57
CA SER A 162 5.28 -26.33 -15.69
C SER A 162 5.54 -26.91 -17.06
N PHE A 163 6.66 -26.52 -17.66
CA PHE A 163 7.18 -27.17 -18.84
C PHE A 163 8.01 -28.37 -18.41
N LEU A 164 7.63 -29.54 -18.89
CA LEU A 164 8.42 -30.74 -18.63
C LEU A 164 9.75 -30.65 -19.37
N PRO A 165 10.87 -31.06 -18.74
CA PRO A 165 12.12 -31.19 -19.47
C PRO A 165 11.92 -32.11 -20.67
N SER A 166 12.51 -31.77 -21.81
CA SER A 166 12.46 -32.63 -22.99
C SER A 166 13.07 -33.99 -22.64
N THR A 167 12.34 -35.06 -22.95
CA THR A 167 12.81 -36.44 -22.76
C THR A 167 13.92 -36.84 -23.76
N ASP A 168 14.42 -35.88 -24.53
CA ASP A 168 15.46 -36.13 -25.53
C ASP A 168 16.83 -36.31 -24.81
N GLN A 169 16.91 -37.43 -24.10
CA GLN A 169 18.16 -37.90 -23.47
C GLN A 169 19.27 -38.13 -24.51
N GLN A 170 18.91 -38.27 -25.80
CA GLN A 170 19.90 -38.48 -26.89
C GLN A 170 20.78 -37.27 -27.11
N ARG A 171 20.31 -36.04 -26.79
CA ARG A 171 21.15 -34.85 -26.90
C ARG A 171 22.35 -34.85 -25.95
N PHE A 172 22.26 -35.56 -24.81
CA PHE A 172 23.32 -35.62 -23.80
C PHE A 172 24.21 -36.86 -23.94
N VAL A 173 23.87 -37.78 -24.82
CA VAL A 173 24.68 -39.01 -25.04
C VAL A 173 25.88 -38.73 -25.93
N ASP A 174 25.84 -37.67 -26.75
CA ASP A 174 26.94 -37.27 -27.67
C ASP A 174 27.96 -36.32 -27.00
N GLU A 175 27.75 -35.93 -25.75
CA GLU A 175 28.69 -35.09 -25.01
C GLU A 175 29.32 -35.93 -23.90
N ASP A 176 30.62 -35.75 -23.64
CA ASP A 176 31.45 -36.46 -22.63
C ASP A 176 31.01 -36.21 -21.18
N TYR A 177 29.72 -36.31 -20.89
CA TYR A 177 29.20 -36.11 -19.55
C TYR A 177 28.99 -37.43 -18.80
N VAL A 178 29.53 -37.50 -17.60
CA VAL A 178 29.22 -38.59 -16.66
C VAL A 178 28.28 -38.05 -15.59
N SER A 179 27.11 -38.64 -15.46
CA SER A 179 26.14 -38.24 -14.44
C SER A 179 25.88 -39.33 -13.41
N THR A 180 25.53 -38.95 -12.19
CA THR A 180 25.08 -39.84 -11.12
C THR A 180 23.59 -39.67 -10.88
N GLY A 181 22.86 -40.78 -10.87
CA GLY A 181 21.44 -40.81 -10.62
C GLY A 181 20.57 -40.64 -11.90
N PRO A 182 19.46 -41.40 -11.98
CA PRO A 182 18.66 -41.49 -13.23
C PRO A 182 17.92 -40.21 -13.61
N PHE A 183 17.73 -39.29 -12.65
CA PHE A 183 16.99 -38.06 -12.86
C PHE A 183 17.86 -36.79 -12.84
N LYS A 184 19.20 -36.93 -12.89
CA LYS A 184 20.11 -35.79 -12.80
C LYS A 184 19.83 -34.73 -13.86
N PHE A 185 19.48 -35.12 -15.07
CA PHE A 185 19.20 -34.21 -16.19
C PHE A 185 17.71 -33.84 -16.30
N SER A 186 16.79 -34.71 -15.88
CA SER A 186 15.35 -34.50 -15.99
C SER A 186 14.71 -33.95 -14.70
N GLY A 187 15.43 -33.92 -13.57
CA GLY A 187 14.91 -33.48 -12.29
C GLY A 187 13.90 -34.44 -11.65
N GLY A 188 13.32 -35.37 -12.41
CA GLY A 188 12.33 -36.30 -11.91
C GLY A 188 11.46 -36.93 -13.02
N SER A 189 10.54 -37.80 -12.63
CA SER A 189 9.52 -38.34 -13.53
C SER A 189 8.39 -37.33 -13.74
N ARG A 190 7.58 -37.51 -14.78
CA ARG A 190 6.34 -36.74 -14.98
C ARG A 190 5.44 -36.77 -13.74
N GLY A 191 5.35 -37.92 -13.04
CA GLY A 191 4.59 -38.05 -11.81
C GLY A 191 5.13 -37.19 -10.66
N ASP A 192 6.46 -37.01 -10.60
CA ASP A 192 7.10 -36.12 -9.62
C ASP A 192 6.75 -34.65 -9.90
N TYR A 193 6.83 -34.21 -11.16
CA TYR A 193 6.41 -32.88 -11.57
C TYR A 193 4.93 -32.61 -11.26
N MET A 194 4.04 -33.55 -11.54
CA MET A 194 2.61 -33.43 -11.21
C MET A 194 2.39 -33.24 -9.70
N ARG A 195 3.11 -33.96 -8.86
CA ARG A 195 3.03 -33.79 -7.40
C ARG A 195 3.55 -32.43 -6.96
N GLN A 196 4.65 -31.96 -7.54
CA GLN A 196 5.22 -30.64 -7.24
C GLN A 196 4.26 -29.50 -7.62
N ILE A 197 3.65 -29.55 -8.80
CA ILE A 197 2.64 -28.57 -9.25
C ILE A 197 1.46 -28.52 -8.27
N GLU A 198 0.97 -29.68 -7.82
CA GLU A 198 -0.13 -29.74 -6.85
C GLU A 198 0.26 -29.13 -5.50
N LEU A 199 1.47 -29.37 -5.01
CA LEU A 199 1.97 -28.75 -3.77
C LEU A 199 2.10 -27.24 -3.90
N ILE A 200 2.64 -26.73 -5.00
CA ILE A 200 2.77 -25.29 -5.27
C ILE A 200 1.37 -24.64 -5.37
N LYS A 201 0.44 -25.28 -6.09
CA LYS A 201 -0.95 -24.82 -6.19
C LYS A 201 -1.63 -24.75 -4.81
N LEU A 202 -1.40 -25.73 -3.95
CA LEU A 202 -1.91 -25.71 -2.58
C LEU A 202 -1.35 -24.51 -1.80
N GLY A 203 -0.07 -24.20 -1.93
CA GLY A 203 0.54 -23.00 -1.33
C GLY A 203 -0.15 -21.73 -1.77
N PHE A 204 -0.41 -21.57 -3.07
CA PHE A 204 -1.14 -20.44 -3.60
C PHE A 204 -2.55 -20.33 -3.01
N LEU A 205 -3.31 -21.42 -3.01
CA LEU A 205 -4.64 -21.46 -2.42
C LEU A 205 -4.63 -21.07 -0.94
N GLU A 206 -3.72 -21.62 -0.15
CA GLU A 206 -3.59 -21.28 1.27
C GLU A 206 -3.28 -19.79 1.47
N ALA A 207 -2.40 -19.20 0.66
CA ALA A 207 -2.12 -17.77 0.70
C ALA A 207 -3.39 -16.94 0.44
N VAL A 208 -4.16 -17.28 -0.59
CA VAL A 208 -5.43 -16.59 -0.89
C VAL A 208 -6.43 -16.75 0.25
N PHE A 209 -6.63 -17.97 0.76
CA PHE A 209 -7.53 -18.22 1.88
C PHE A 209 -7.07 -17.48 3.15
N ALA A 210 -5.78 -17.44 3.42
CA ALA A 210 -5.23 -16.73 4.59
C ALA A 210 -5.48 -15.22 4.52
N GLN A 211 -5.35 -14.62 3.34
CA GLN A 211 -5.49 -13.17 3.18
C GLN A 211 -6.94 -12.72 2.98
N ARG A 212 -7.72 -13.49 2.23
CA ARG A 212 -9.12 -13.14 1.96
C ARG A 212 -10.09 -13.63 3.04
N LYS A 213 -9.74 -14.66 3.82
CA LYS A 213 -10.48 -15.15 5.01
C LYS A 213 -12.00 -15.13 4.85
N THR A 214 -12.66 -14.30 5.67
CA THR A 214 -14.12 -14.15 5.72
C THR A 214 -14.70 -13.38 4.52
N LYS A 215 -13.88 -12.77 3.68
CA LYS A 215 -14.31 -12.06 2.47
C LYS A 215 -14.67 -13.04 1.33
N LEU A 216 -14.07 -14.25 1.34
CA LEU A 216 -14.32 -15.26 0.31
C LEU A 216 -15.74 -15.84 0.39
N ASN A 217 -16.43 -15.79 -0.75
CA ASN A 217 -17.71 -16.44 -0.99
C ASN A 217 -17.58 -17.66 -1.93
N ALA A 218 -16.33 -18.00 -2.31
CA ALA A 218 -16.03 -19.13 -3.20
C ALA A 218 -15.36 -20.26 -2.42
N GLY A 219 -15.74 -21.50 -2.75
CA GLY A 219 -15.08 -22.70 -2.22
C GLY A 219 -13.75 -23.01 -2.90
N ARG A 220 -12.94 -23.86 -2.25
CA ARG A 220 -11.63 -24.29 -2.79
C ARG A 220 -11.74 -24.85 -4.20
N GLN A 221 -12.77 -25.64 -4.50
CA GLN A 221 -12.95 -26.26 -5.81
C GLN A 221 -13.08 -25.20 -6.92
N THR A 222 -13.89 -24.17 -6.70
CA THR A 222 -14.06 -23.06 -7.66
C THR A 222 -12.74 -22.31 -7.89
N LEU A 223 -12.03 -21.99 -6.82
CA LEU A 223 -10.79 -21.22 -6.93
C LEU A 223 -9.64 -22.04 -7.53
N SER A 224 -9.62 -23.36 -7.29
CA SER A 224 -8.56 -24.24 -7.80
C SER A 224 -8.77 -24.71 -9.23
N SER A 225 -9.87 -24.29 -9.89
CA SER A 225 -10.15 -24.65 -11.29
C SER A 225 -9.20 -23.99 -12.29
N GLY A 226 -8.49 -22.94 -11.87
CA GLY A 226 -7.65 -22.14 -12.76
C GLY A 226 -8.44 -21.19 -13.67
N GLU A 227 -9.72 -20.95 -13.35
CA GLU A 227 -10.55 -20.03 -14.12
C GLU A 227 -10.12 -18.58 -13.88
N VAL A 228 -10.35 -17.74 -14.90
CA VAL A 228 -10.31 -16.30 -14.78
C VAL A 228 -11.70 -15.75 -14.55
N PHE A 229 -11.79 -14.71 -13.77
CA PHE A 229 -13.04 -14.03 -13.44
C PHE A 229 -12.94 -12.57 -13.86
N LEU A 230 -14.04 -12.00 -14.39
CA LEU A 230 -14.13 -10.56 -14.53
C LEU A 230 -14.20 -9.90 -13.15
N GLY A 231 -13.74 -8.66 -13.02
CA GLY A 231 -13.77 -7.92 -11.75
C GLY A 231 -15.14 -7.95 -11.07
N LEU A 232 -16.21 -7.85 -11.85
CA LEU A 232 -17.58 -7.99 -11.33
C LEU A 232 -17.87 -9.37 -10.72
N GLN A 233 -17.31 -10.43 -11.27
CA GLN A 233 -17.41 -11.79 -10.72
C GLN A 233 -16.49 -11.95 -9.51
N ALA A 234 -15.27 -11.42 -9.61
CA ALA A 234 -14.26 -11.44 -8.55
C ALA A 234 -14.78 -10.77 -7.27
N LEU A 235 -15.53 -9.66 -7.38
CA LEU A 235 -16.21 -9.02 -6.25
C LEU A 235 -17.21 -9.97 -5.58
N ARG A 236 -18.05 -10.64 -6.37
CA ARG A 236 -19.04 -11.59 -5.83
C ARG A 236 -18.39 -12.80 -5.15
N LEU A 237 -17.25 -13.24 -5.66
CA LEU A 237 -16.47 -14.35 -5.11
C LEU A 237 -15.63 -13.93 -3.88
N GLY A 238 -15.52 -12.62 -3.61
CA GLY A 238 -14.70 -12.08 -2.53
C GLY A 238 -13.21 -12.04 -2.84
N LEU A 239 -12.84 -12.15 -4.11
CA LEU A 239 -11.45 -12.03 -4.57
C LEU A 239 -10.97 -10.58 -4.58
N VAL A 240 -11.88 -9.63 -4.75
CA VAL A 240 -11.64 -8.18 -4.62
C VAL A 240 -12.64 -7.59 -3.64
N ASP A 241 -12.36 -6.39 -3.14
CA ASP A 241 -13.17 -5.74 -2.11
C ASP A 241 -14.19 -4.76 -2.71
N GLU A 242 -13.83 -4.10 -3.82
CA GLU A 242 -14.65 -3.07 -4.43
C GLU A 242 -14.35 -2.94 -5.93
N LEU A 243 -15.33 -2.43 -6.68
CA LEU A 243 -15.12 -2.03 -8.07
C LEU A 243 -14.91 -0.52 -8.10
N GLY A 244 -13.82 -0.08 -8.74
CA GLY A 244 -13.50 1.33 -8.77
C GLY A 244 -12.36 1.68 -9.71
N ALA A 245 -12.11 2.99 -9.82
CA ALA A 245 -11.00 3.55 -10.56
C ALA A 245 -9.75 3.71 -9.67
N ASN A 246 -8.59 3.94 -10.29
CA ASN A 246 -7.32 4.12 -9.57
C ASN A 246 -7.37 5.31 -8.58
N SER A 247 -8.15 6.36 -8.88
CA SER A 247 -8.34 7.50 -7.97
C SER A 247 -9.02 7.10 -6.65
N GLU A 248 -9.95 6.14 -6.68
CA GLU A 248 -10.65 5.65 -5.49
C GLU A 248 -9.71 4.81 -4.62
N SER A 249 -8.79 4.07 -5.23
CA SER A 249 -7.76 3.32 -4.49
C SER A 249 -6.80 4.25 -3.75
N VAL A 250 -6.42 5.38 -4.35
CA VAL A 250 -5.59 6.41 -3.70
C VAL A 250 -6.32 7.04 -2.52
N GLN A 251 -7.60 7.40 -2.71
CA GLN A 251 -8.42 7.93 -1.61
C GLN A 251 -8.56 6.91 -0.48
N LYS A 252 -8.81 5.64 -0.81
CA LYS A 252 -8.89 4.56 0.17
C LYS A 252 -7.60 4.40 0.97
N ALA A 253 -6.45 4.44 0.31
CA ALA A 253 -5.14 4.37 0.96
C ALA A 253 -4.92 5.53 1.93
N ALA A 254 -5.31 6.75 1.52
CA ALA A 254 -5.26 7.94 2.37
C ALA A 254 -6.17 7.81 3.59
N ASP A 255 -7.40 7.33 3.41
CA ASP A 255 -8.37 7.11 4.49
C ASP A 255 -7.85 6.08 5.49
N MET A 256 -7.27 4.97 5.02
CA MET A 256 -6.66 3.93 5.87
C MET A 256 -5.47 4.45 6.68
N ALA A 257 -4.71 5.39 6.11
CA ALA A 257 -3.61 6.08 6.79
C ALA A 257 -4.07 7.30 7.59
N GLN A 258 -5.38 7.60 7.64
CA GLN A 258 -5.99 8.74 8.34
C GLN A 258 -5.43 10.11 7.87
N LEU A 259 -5.17 10.24 6.57
CA LEU A 259 -4.63 11.46 5.98
C LEU A 259 -5.76 12.39 5.54
N LEU A 260 -5.86 13.57 6.16
CA LEU A 260 -6.81 14.60 5.75
C LEU A 260 -6.33 15.43 4.55
N HIS A 261 -5.02 15.64 4.47
CA HIS A 261 -4.34 16.33 3.38
C HIS A 261 -3.14 15.49 2.97
N TYR A 262 -2.98 15.25 1.68
CA TYR A 262 -1.87 14.47 1.15
C TYR A 262 -1.57 14.87 -0.30
N HIS A 263 -0.39 14.48 -0.76
CA HIS A 263 -0.03 14.49 -2.18
C HIS A 263 0.18 13.05 -2.65
N THR A 264 -0.12 12.80 -3.90
CA THR A 264 0.26 11.55 -4.56
C THR A 264 1.67 11.67 -5.11
N VAL A 265 2.48 10.65 -4.93
CA VAL A 265 3.82 10.57 -5.51
C VAL A 265 3.97 9.27 -6.29
N ASP A 266 4.49 9.36 -7.50
CA ASP A 266 4.87 8.20 -8.30
C ASP A 266 6.21 7.67 -7.82
N VAL A 267 6.21 6.51 -7.18
CA VAL A 267 7.42 5.90 -6.63
C VAL A 267 8.36 5.43 -7.75
N ASN A 268 7.80 5.03 -8.91
CA ASN A 268 8.60 4.66 -10.07
C ASN A 268 9.46 5.86 -10.53
N SER A 269 8.88 7.06 -10.62
CA SER A 269 9.63 8.27 -10.97
C SER A 269 10.66 8.67 -9.89
N LEU A 270 10.39 8.38 -8.61
CA LEU A 270 11.36 8.64 -7.54
C LEU A 270 12.62 7.77 -7.63
N VAL A 271 12.52 6.57 -8.18
CA VAL A 271 13.63 5.61 -8.27
C VAL A 271 14.34 5.71 -9.63
N TYR A 272 13.57 5.80 -10.73
CA TYR A 272 14.11 5.74 -12.09
C TYR A 272 14.16 7.11 -12.78
N GLY A 273 13.63 8.17 -12.16
CA GLY A 273 13.46 9.46 -12.81
C GLY A 273 12.24 9.48 -13.75
N ASP A 274 12.11 10.57 -14.51
CA ASP A 274 11.04 10.73 -15.51
C ASP A 274 11.40 10.05 -16.86
N GLU A 275 12.34 9.13 -16.87
CA GLU A 275 12.60 8.33 -18.06
C GLU A 275 11.33 7.52 -18.41
N PRO A 276 10.91 7.50 -19.69
CA PRO A 276 9.80 6.67 -20.10
C PRO A 276 10.11 5.24 -19.67
N SER A 277 9.26 4.69 -18.79
CA SER A 277 9.43 3.32 -18.33
C SER A 277 9.52 2.42 -19.56
N LEU A 278 10.34 1.36 -19.49
CA LEU A 278 10.44 0.32 -20.53
C LEU A 278 9.08 -0.35 -20.88
N ALA A 279 7.99 0.17 -20.37
CA ALA A 279 6.59 -0.21 -20.61
C ALA A 279 6.06 0.18 -22.01
N GLU A 280 6.92 0.61 -22.97
CA GLU A 280 6.48 0.78 -24.36
C GLU A 280 5.98 -0.53 -24.99
N GLU A 281 6.47 -1.67 -24.51
CA GLU A 281 5.91 -2.98 -24.87
C GLU A 281 5.06 -3.47 -23.69
N GLY A 282 3.76 -3.61 -23.88
CA GLY A 282 2.86 -4.17 -22.86
C GLY A 282 3.32 -5.55 -22.37
N PRO A 283 2.86 -6.02 -21.20
CA PRO A 283 3.33 -7.26 -20.57
C PRO A 283 3.21 -8.48 -21.49
N TYR A 284 2.21 -8.49 -22.35
CA TYR A 284 2.04 -9.55 -23.36
C TYR A 284 3.05 -9.54 -24.48
N ALA A 285 3.49 -8.37 -24.96
CA ALA A 285 4.46 -8.29 -26.03
C ALA A 285 5.81 -8.89 -25.61
N ARG A 286 6.22 -8.65 -24.37
CA ARG A 286 7.42 -9.27 -23.78
C ARG A 286 7.25 -10.78 -23.63
N LEU A 287 6.08 -11.23 -23.16
CA LEU A 287 5.76 -12.65 -23.05
C LEU A 287 5.80 -13.33 -24.42
N GLU A 288 5.17 -12.74 -25.44
CA GLU A 288 5.19 -13.26 -26.81
C GLU A 288 6.60 -13.37 -27.36
N LYS A 289 7.39 -12.33 -27.15
CA LYS A 289 8.79 -12.28 -27.60
C LYS A 289 9.62 -13.38 -26.93
N ALA A 290 9.45 -13.57 -25.62
CA ALA A 290 10.12 -14.62 -24.87
C ALA A 290 9.68 -16.02 -25.32
N LEU A 291 8.38 -16.24 -25.54
CA LEU A 291 7.85 -17.51 -26.06
C LEU A 291 8.29 -17.80 -27.51
N ALA A 292 8.26 -16.78 -28.38
CA ALA A 292 8.60 -16.92 -29.79
C ALA A 292 10.11 -17.19 -30.01
N HIS A 293 10.97 -16.60 -29.20
CA HIS A 293 12.42 -16.76 -29.32
C HIS A 293 12.96 -17.98 -28.55
N GLY A 294 12.09 -18.74 -27.89
CA GLY A 294 12.47 -19.95 -27.17
C GLY A 294 13.48 -19.69 -26.06
N ASP A 295 13.29 -18.58 -25.33
CA ASP A 295 14.16 -18.20 -24.23
C ASP A 295 14.39 -19.40 -23.30
N PRO A 296 15.65 -19.76 -22.98
CA PRO A 296 15.97 -20.87 -22.11
C PRO A 296 15.30 -20.79 -20.74
N ALA A 297 14.98 -19.60 -20.24
CA ALA A 297 14.28 -19.41 -18.98
C ALA A 297 12.90 -20.09 -18.94
N TRP A 298 12.22 -20.23 -20.09
CA TRP A 298 10.94 -20.93 -20.20
C TRP A 298 11.05 -22.46 -20.26
N ARG A 299 12.24 -22.98 -20.52
CA ARG A 299 12.41 -24.42 -20.74
C ARG A 299 12.42 -25.24 -19.46
N GLN A 300 12.64 -24.60 -18.31
CA GLN A 300 12.70 -25.30 -17.02
C GLN A 300 12.15 -24.39 -15.92
N GLY A 301 11.12 -24.81 -15.20
CA GLY A 301 10.58 -24.05 -14.07
C GLY A 301 9.09 -24.28 -13.83
N PHE A 302 8.63 -23.67 -12.73
CA PHE A 302 7.22 -23.61 -12.37
C PHE A 302 6.76 -22.16 -12.50
N PHE A 303 5.58 -21.96 -13.08
CA PHE A 303 5.06 -20.63 -13.37
C PHE A 303 3.63 -20.48 -12.85
N TYR A 304 3.39 -19.37 -12.20
CA TYR A 304 2.10 -18.76 -11.99
C TYR A 304 1.82 -17.82 -13.17
N LEU A 305 1.36 -18.35 -14.30
CA LEU A 305 1.23 -17.60 -15.54
C LEU A 305 -0.11 -17.88 -16.23
N TYR A 306 -0.79 -16.80 -16.62
CA TYR A 306 -1.96 -16.86 -17.49
C TYR A 306 -1.53 -16.69 -18.95
N ILE A 307 -1.92 -17.66 -19.79
CA ILE A 307 -1.69 -17.62 -21.25
C ILE A 307 -3.07 -17.60 -21.91
N GLU A 308 -3.30 -16.57 -22.72
CA GLU A 308 -4.55 -16.43 -23.47
C GLU A 308 -4.80 -17.64 -24.39
N PRO A 309 -6.05 -18.14 -24.49
CA PRO A 309 -6.36 -19.36 -25.22
C PRO A 309 -5.98 -19.36 -26.71
N GLU A 310 -6.06 -18.21 -27.36
CA GLU A 310 -5.74 -18.07 -28.79
C GLU A 310 -4.25 -18.27 -29.10
N LYS A 311 -3.40 -17.99 -28.13
CA LYS A 311 -1.92 -18.10 -28.25
C LYS A 311 -1.39 -19.50 -27.92
N ARG A 312 -2.27 -20.43 -27.51
CA ARG A 312 -1.90 -21.82 -27.21
C ARG A 312 -1.76 -22.71 -28.46
N ARG A 313 -2.14 -22.21 -29.64
CA ARG A 313 -2.19 -23.00 -30.89
C ARG A 313 -1.02 -22.77 -31.83
N GLN A 314 -0.04 -21.93 -31.46
CA GLN A 314 1.17 -21.71 -32.21
C GLN A 314 2.38 -22.40 -31.54
#